data_15283634d8590c2fd6f007892657842b
#
_entry.id   15283634d8590c2fd6f007892657842b
#
_cell.length_a   1.000
_cell.length_b   1.000
_cell.length_c   1.000
_cell.angle_alpha   90.00
_cell.angle_beta   90.00
_cell.angle_gamma   90.00
#
_symmetry.space_group_name_H-M   'P 1'
#
loop_
_entity.id
_entity.type
_entity.pdbx_description
1 polymer ?
#
loop_
_entity_poly.entity_id
_entity_poly.type
_entity_poly.pdbx_seq_one_letter_code
_entity_poly.pdbx_strand_id
1 'polypeptide(L)'
;MKSKHSFAVCLLILSFSFVWASRQLTAQSADTIYYGGTIITVNDRQPTAEAVAVKDGKFIAVGDKKDVFARKDDSTKLIDLHGRTMLPGFVDSHGHTYLIGLQATTANLLPPPDGGGKDIASLQRFLSD
;
A
#
# COMPACT_ATOMS: atom_id res chain seq x y z
N MET A 1 -56.47 33.79 8.88
CA MET A 1 -56.33 32.68 7.89
C MET A 1 -55.02 32.82 7.07
N LYS A 2 -53.82 33.11 7.68
CA LYS A 2 -52.55 33.26 6.94
C LYS A 2 -51.42 32.33 7.38
N SER A 3 -51.66 31.33 8.26
CA SER A 3 -50.60 30.52 8.88
C SER A 3 -50.38 29.13 8.23
N LYS A 4 -51.35 28.60 7.49
CA LYS A 4 -51.25 27.24 6.96
C LYS A 4 -50.39 27.08 5.70
N HIS A 5 -50.22 28.12 4.90
CA HIS A 5 -49.42 28.08 3.68
C HIS A 5 -47.90 28.22 3.96
N SER A 6 -47.53 28.89 5.05
CA SER A 6 -46.11 29.07 5.41
C SER A 6 -45.47 27.78 5.90
N PHE A 7 -46.19 26.91 6.60
CA PHE A 7 -45.72 25.63 7.10
C PHE A 7 -45.52 24.60 5.97
N ALA A 8 -46.41 24.60 4.98
CA ALA A 8 -46.31 23.69 3.84
C ALA A 8 -45.12 24.02 2.92
N VAL A 9 -44.81 25.30 2.74
CA VAL A 9 -43.66 25.75 1.94
C VAL A 9 -42.32 25.42 2.64
N CYS A 10 -42.23 25.55 3.98
CA CYS A 10 -41.05 25.15 4.72
C CYS A 10 -40.80 23.64 4.67
N LEU A 11 -41.83 22.82 4.75
CA LEU A 11 -41.70 21.35 4.66
C LEU A 11 -41.26 20.90 3.25
N LEU A 12 -41.73 21.57 2.19
CA LEU A 12 -41.33 21.29 0.81
C LEU A 12 -39.87 21.70 0.54
N ILE A 13 -39.39 22.80 1.15
CA ILE A 13 -37.97 23.23 1.00
C ILE A 13 -37.05 22.29 1.77
N LEU A 14 -37.43 21.81 2.97
CA LEU A 14 -36.65 20.85 3.75
C LEU A 14 -36.55 19.47 3.06
N SER A 15 -37.64 19.00 2.42
CA SER A 15 -37.62 17.73 1.67
C SER A 15 -36.78 17.83 0.39
N PHE A 16 -36.76 18.99 -0.28
CA PHE A 16 -35.95 19.20 -1.48
C PHE A 16 -34.47 19.31 -1.17
N SER A 17 -34.09 19.86 0.02
CA SER A 17 -32.70 19.91 0.48
C SER A 17 -32.13 18.56 0.86
N PHE A 18 -32.97 17.61 1.28
CA PHE A 18 -32.52 16.25 1.65
C PHE A 18 -32.24 15.37 0.42
N VAL A 19 -32.89 15.63 -0.70
CA VAL A 19 -32.67 14.89 -1.96
C VAL A 19 -31.38 15.30 -2.66
N TRP A 20 -30.90 16.53 -2.43
CA TRP A 20 -29.62 16.99 -3.00
C TRP A 20 -28.39 16.59 -2.20
N ALA A 21 -28.56 16.08 -0.99
CA ALA A 21 -27.46 15.59 -0.14
C ALA A 21 -27.03 14.15 -0.45
N SER A 22 -27.73 13.44 -1.34
CA SER A 22 -27.19 12.23 -1.98
C SER A 22 -26.15 12.62 -3.03
N ARG A 23 -25.06 13.28 -2.59
CA ARG A 23 -23.83 13.31 -3.36
C ARG A 23 -23.49 11.87 -3.67
N GLN A 24 -23.64 11.49 -4.92
CA GLN A 24 -23.07 10.24 -5.41
C GLN A 24 -21.64 10.18 -4.88
N LEU A 25 -21.35 9.25 -3.97
CA LEU A 25 -20.01 8.78 -3.75
C LEU A 25 -19.57 8.20 -5.12
N THR A 26 -19.07 9.06 -6.00
CA THR A 26 -18.42 8.59 -7.21
C THR A 26 -17.26 7.75 -6.72
N ALA A 27 -17.35 6.46 -6.94
CA ALA A 27 -16.31 5.54 -6.59
C ALA A 27 -15.02 6.06 -7.24
N GLN A 28 -14.05 6.45 -6.40
CA GLN A 28 -12.79 7.03 -6.86
C GLN A 28 -12.12 6.05 -7.84
N SER A 29 -11.78 6.53 -9.03
CA SER A 29 -11.07 5.73 -10.03
C SER A 29 -9.63 5.49 -9.61
N ALA A 30 -9.13 4.31 -9.93
CA ALA A 30 -7.75 3.92 -9.63
C ALA A 30 -6.77 4.49 -10.64
N ASP A 31 -5.57 4.88 -10.18
CA ASP A 31 -4.43 5.16 -11.06
C ASP A 31 -3.83 3.86 -11.61
N THR A 32 -3.79 2.82 -10.77
CA THR A 32 -3.21 1.52 -11.11
C THR A 32 -4.00 0.39 -10.49
N ILE A 33 -4.21 -0.69 -11.25
CA ILE A 33 -4.77 -1.95 -10.76
C ILE A 33 -3.76 -3.07 -11.03
N TYR A 34 -3.40 -3.80 -9.96
CA TYR A 34 -2.60 -5.02 -10.02
C TYR A 34 -3.54 -6.23 -10.00
N TYR A 35 -3.28 -7.23 -10.85
CA TYR A 35 -4.11 -8.42 -10.98
C TYR A 35 -3.34 -9.60 -11.62
N GLY A 36 -3.96 -10.77 -11.78
CA GLY A 36 -3.38 -11.89 -12.51
C GLY A 36 -2.31 -12.66 -11.74
N GLY A 37 -2.36 -12.61 -10.41
CA GLY A 37 -1.50 -13.37 -9.50
C GLY A 37 -2.11 -13.45 -8.12
N THR A 38 -1.45 -14.14 -7.20
CA THR A 38 -1.86 -14.21 -5.78
C THR A 38 -1.38 -12.98 -5.04
N ILE A 39 -2.29 -12.25 -4.40
CA ILE A 39 -1.96 -11.09 -3.57
C ILE A 39 -2.16 -11.48 -2.11
N ILE A 40 -1.08 -11.50 -1.33
CA ILE A 40 -1.11 -11.79 0.11
C ILE A 40 -1.35 -10.48 0.86
N THR A 41 -2.39 -10.44 1.69
CA THR A 41 -2.84 -9.19 2.34
C THR A 41 -2.30 -9.01 3.75
N VAL A 42 -1.82 -10.09 4.38
CA VAL A 42 -1.46 -10.14 5.82
C VAL A 42 -2.64 -9.74 6.72
N ASN A 43 -3.86 -10.04 6.26
CA ASN A 43 -5.09 -9.83 7.00
C ASN A 43 -5.76 -11.18 7.26
N ASP A 44 -5.87 -11.60 8.52
CA ASP A 44 -6.41 -12.92 8.90
C ASP A 44 -7.84 -13.17 8.39
N ARG A 45 -8.63 -12.11 8.21
CA ARG A 45 -10.01 -12.23 7.72
C ARG A 45 -10.09 -12.39 6.20
N GLN A 46 -9.07 -11.98 5.48
CA GLN A 46 -8.98 -12.03 4.03
C GLN A 46 -7.50 -12.21 3.64
N PRO A 47 -6.92 -13.40 3.82
CA PRO A 47 -5.48 -13.62 3.69
C PRO A 47 -4.96 -13.43 2.26
N THR A 48 -5.83 -13.57 1.26
CA THR A 48 -5.49 -13.39 -0.15
C THR A 48 -6.50 -12.51 -0.87
N ALA A 49 -6.06 -11.90 -1.99
CA ALA A 49 -6.91 -11.15 -2.90
C ALA A 49 -6.52 -11.47 -4.36
N GLU A 50 -7.44 -11.22 -5.29
CA GLU A 50 -7.24 -11.39 -6.73
C GLU A 50 -6.72 -10.13 -7.42
N ALA A 51 -7.04 -8.95 -6.83
CA ALA A 51 -6.64 -7.66 -7.36
C ALA A 51 -6.50 -6.59 -6.26
N VAL A 52 -5.74 -5.53 -6.58
CA VAL A 52 -5.56 -4.33 -5.76
C VAL A 52 -5.65 -3.10 -6.63
N ALA A 53 -6.46 -2.11 -6.22
CA ALA A 53 -6.54 -0.80 -6.83
C ALA A 53 -5.83 0.25 -5.98
N VAL A 54 -4.99 1.06 -6.62
CA VAL A 54 -4.19 2.13 -6.00
C VAL A 54 -4.60 3.47 -6.59
N LYS A 55 -4.76 4.48 -5.73
CA LYS A 55 -4.97 5.88 -6.09
C LYS A 55 -4.13 6.77 -5.18
N ASP A 56 -3.38 7.71 -5.77
CA ASP A 56 -2.52 8.66 -5.02
C ASP A 56 -1.61 7.95 -3.99
N GLY A 57 -1.03 6.80 -4.37
CA GLY A 57 -0.17 5.98 -3.52
C GLY A 57 -0.88 5.23 -2.39
N LYS A 58 -2.22 5.18 -2.38
CA LYS A 58 -3.02 4.51 -1.35
C LYS A 58 -3.87 3.39 -1.95
N PHE A 59 -4.09 2.33 -1.19
CA PHE A 59 -5.04 1.29 -1.56
C PHE A 59 -6.47 1.82 -1.43
N ILE A 60 -7.26 1.73 -2.51
CA ILE A 60 -8.68 2.13 -2.53
C ILE A 60 -9.62 0.93 -2.66
N ALA A 61 -9.12 -0.21 -3.11
CA ALA A 61 -9.82 -1.50 -3.10
C ALA A 61 -8.82 -2.65 -3.09
N VAL A 62 -9.13 -3.71 -2.33
CA VAL A 62 -8.37 -4.96 -2.24
C VAL A 62 -9.38 -6.10 -2.14
N GLY A 63 -9.34 -7.09 -3.01
CA GLY A 63 -10.30 -8.21 -2.96
C GLY A 63 -10.49 -8.90 -4.30
N ASP A 64 -11.73 -9.26 -4.58
CA ASP A 64 -12.11 -9.95 -5.80
C ASP A 64 -11.88 -9.07 -7.03
N LYS A 65 -11.40 -9.67 -8.10
CA LYS A 65 -11.09 -8.97 -9.34
C LYS A 65 -12.26 -8.11 -9.84
N LYS A 66 -13.50 -8.62 -9.77
CA LYS A 66 -14.70 -7.92 -10.20
C LYS A 66 -14.89 -6.58 -9.47
N ASP A 67 -14.76 -6.60 -8.14
CA ASP A 67 -15.02 -5.43 -7.29
C ASP A 67 -13.91 -4.38 -7.42
N VAL A 68 -12.68 -4.85 -7.55
CA VAL A 68 -11.52 -3.99 -7.76
C VAL A 68 -11.57 -3.33 -9.16
N PHE A 69 -11.95 -4.09 -10.20
CA PHE A 69 -12.08 -3.57 -11.55
C PHE A 69 -13.25 -2.58 -11.73
N ALA A 70 -14.21 -2.54 -10.80
CA ALA A 70 -15.24 -1.48 -10.76
C ALA A 70 -14.64 -0.08 -10.48
N ARG A 71 -13.37 -0.01 -10.06
CA ARG A 71 -12.60 1.24 -9.87
C ARG A 71 -11.79 1.63 -11.11
N LYS A 72 -11.88 0.87 -12.19
CA LYS A 72 -11.17 1.15 -13.44
C LYS A 72 -11.86 2.26 -14.22
N ASP A 73 -11.06 3.17 -14.82
CA ASP A 73 -11.46 4.07 -15.89
C ASP A 73 -10.48 3.98 -17.06
N ASP A 74 -10.64 4.85 -18.07
CA ASP A 74 -9.82 4.85 -19.28
C ASP A 74 -8.36 5.25 -19.03
N SER A 75 -8.07 5.95 -17.92
CA SER A 75 -6.73 6.37 -17.51
C SER A 75 -6.03 5.36 -16.61
N THR A 76 -6.76 4.37 -16.10
CA THR A 76 -6.24 3.38 -15.15
C THR A 76 -5.19 2.47 -15.80
N LYS A 77 -3.98 2.45 -15.25
CA LYS A 77 -2.92 1.52 -15.64
C LYS A 77 -3.22 0.12 -15.10
N LEU A 78 -3.24 -0.89 -15.97
CA LEU A 78 -3.40 -2.29 -15.60
C LEU A 78 -2.03 -2.98 -15.57
N ILE A 79 -1.70 -3.65 -14.47
CA ILE A 79 -0.45 -4.41 -14.28
C ILE A 79 -0.80 -5.87 -14.02
N ASP A 80 -0.55 -6.71 -15.01
CA ASP A 80 -0.68 -8.16 -14.86
C ASP A 80 0.54 -8.71 -14.12
N LEU A 81 0.31 -9.46 -13.06
CA LEU A 81 1.35 -10.10 -12.26
C LEU A 81 1.86 -11.40 -12.92
N HIS A 82 1.20 -11.89 -13.99
CA HIS A 82 1.58 -13.13 -14.71
C HIS A 82 1.79 -14.31 -13.77
N GLY A 83 0.88 -14.53 -12.83
CA GLY A 83 0.93 -15.62 -11.85
C GLY A 83 1.92 -15.39 -10.69
N ARG A 84 2.68 -14.30 -10.67
CA ARG A 84 3.59 -13.96 -9.57
C ARG A 84 2.81 -13.53 -8.33
N THR A 85 3.41 -13.79 -7.17
CA THR A 85 2.83 -13.37 -5.89
C THR A 85 3.22 -11.93 -5.56
N MET A 86 2.23 -11.13 -5.19
CA MET A 86 2.42 -9.77 -4.64
C MET A 86 2.33 -9.83 -3.12
N LEU A 87 3.29 -9.21 -2.43
CA LEU A 87 3.38 -9.12 -0.98
C LEU A 87 3.39 -7.65 -0.55
N PRO A 88 2.93 -7.31 0.67
CA PRO A 88 3.25 -6.04 1.29
C PRO A 88 4.77 -5.87 1.44
N GLY A 89 5.25 -4.63 1.40
CA GLY A 89 6.65 -4.33 1.67
C GLY A 89 7.04 -4.74 3.10
N PHE A 90 8.27 -5.21 3.25
CA PHE A 90 8.79 -5.56 4.56
C PHE A 90 9.18 -4.31 5.34
N VAL A 91 8.92 -4.33 6.65
CA VAL A 91 9.36 -3.32 7.60
C VAL A 91 10.32 -3.99 8.57
N ASP A 92 11.58 -3.58 8.56
CA ASP A 92 12.55 -4.01 9.56
C ASP A 92 12.44 -3.08 10.77
N SER A 93 11.88 -3.61 11.85
CA SER A 93 11.69 -2.86 13.10
C SER A 93 12.94 -2.80 13.98
N HIS A 94 13.99 -3.54 13.64
CA HIS A 94 15.24 -3.63 14.39
C HIS A 94 16.47 -3.72 13.47
N GLY A 95 16.56 -2.82 12.49
CA GLY A 95 17.70 -2.77 11.57
C GLY A 95 18.90 -2.01 12.12
N HIS A 96 20.10 -2.59 12.00
CA HIS A 96 21.36 -1.96 12.33
C HIS A 96 21.98 -1.20 11.12
N THR A 97 21.14 -0.58 10.28
CA THR A 97 21.57 0.04 9.01
C THR A 97 22.75 1.01 9.18
N TYR A 98 22.73 1.83 10.26
CA TYR A 98 23.83 2.75 10.55
C TYR A 98 25.14 2.01 10.90
N LEU A 99 25.06 0.99 11.75
CA LEU A 99 26.23 0.20 12.16
C LEU A 99 26.81 -0.60 11.00
N ILE A 100 25.95 -1.17 10.15
CA ILE A 100 26.38 -1.88 8.93
C ILE A 100 27.04 -0.91 7.96
N GLY A 101 26.49 0.29 7.77
CA GLY A 101 27.07 1.33 6.94
C GLY A 101 28.44 1.79 7.46
N LEU A 102 28.60 1.96 8.76
CA LEU A 102 29.89 2.28 9.39
C LEU A 102 30.89 1.13 9.21
N GLN A 103 30.45 -0.10 9.44
CA GLN A 103 31.26 -1.30 9.27
C GLN A 103 31.78 -1.48 7.83
N ALA A 104 30.97 -1.10 6.82
CA ALA A 104 31.35 -1.14 5.42
C ALA A 104 32.48 -0.14 5.06
N THR A 105 32.71 0.86 5.89
CA THR A 105 33.80 1.88 5.71
C THR A 105 35.00 1.64 6.59
N THR A 106 35.02 0.56 7.37
CA THR A 106 36.14 0.17 8.26
C THR A 106 36.68 -1.21 7.89
N ALA A 107 37.84 -1.57 8.44
CA ALA A 107 38.40 -2.90 8.24
C ALA A 107 37.48 -3.99 8.77
N ASN A 108 37.14 -4.96 7.94
CA ASN A 108 36.31 -6.12 8.34
C ASN A 108 37.19 -7.16 9.04
N LEU A 109 37.17 -7.18 10.36
CA LEU A 109 37.93 -8.09 11.19
C LEU A 109 37.17 -9.37 11.60
N LEU A 110 35.98 -9.57 11.06
CA LEU A 110 35.15 -10.73 11.38
C LEU A 110 35.77 -12.04 10.88
N PRO A 111 35.53 -13.16 11.59
CA PRO A 111 35.91 -14.48 11.10
C PRO A 111 35.02 -14.95 9.96
N PRO A 112 35.41 -16.00 9.20
CA PRO A 112 34.54 -16.65 8.24
C PRO A 112 33.21 -17.17 8.89
N PRO A 113 32.06 -17.10 8.19
CA PRO A 113 31.90 -16.69 6.79
C PRO A 113 31.79 -15.19 6.57
N ASP A 114 31.65 -14.37 7.61
CA ASP A 114 31.29 -12.95 7.52
C ASP A 114 32.51 -12.04 7.21
N GLY A 115 33.71 -12.56 7.35
CA GLY A 115 34.97 -11.85 7.05
C GLY A 115 36.15 -12.80 6.81
N GLY A 116 37.33 -12.21 6.63
CA GLY A 116 38.57 -12.95 6.33
C GLY A 116 39.50 -13.18 7.52
N GLY A 117 39.11 -12.77 8.73
CA GLY A 117 39.93 -12.85 9.94
C GLY A 117 40.10 -14.26 10.46
N LYS A 118 41.18 -14.98 10.07
CA LYS A 118 41.43 -16.37 10.47
C LYS A 118 42.43 -16.50 11.63
N ASP A 119 43.35 -15.54 11.75
CA ASP A 119 44.44 -15.53 12.69
C ASP A 119 44.97 -14.10 12.93
N ILE A 120 45.90 -13.94 13.84
CA ILE A 120 46.50 -12.63 14.18
C ILE A 120 47.18 -12.01 12.97
N ALA A 121 47.82 -12.80 12.12
CA ALA A 121 48.53 -12.30 10.94
C ALA A 121 47.57 -11.75 9.88
N SER A 122 46.38 -12.36 9.70
CA SER A 122 45.35 -11.83 8.82
C SER A 122 44.72 -10.54 9.36
N LEU A 123 44.50 -10.44 10.67
CA LEU A 123 43.99 -9.21 11.31
C LEU A 123 45.00 -8.05 11.17
N GLN A 124 46.30 -8.30 11.36
CA GLN A 124 47.36 -7.29 11.19
C GLN A 124 47.39 -6.75 9.75
N ARG A 125 47.21 -7.62 8.73
CA ARG A 125 47.14 -7.17 7.33
C ARG A 125 45.94 -6.26 7.08
N PHE A 126 44.77 -6.64 7.57
CA PHE A 126 43.55 -5.83 7.39
C PHE A 126 43.58 -4.46 8.08
N LEU A 127 44.45 -4.31 9.08
CA LEU A 127 44.63 -3.04 9.79
C LEU A 127 45.75 -2.18 9.18
N SER A 128 46.58 -2.74 8.29
CA SER A 128 47.70 -2.03 7.65
C SER A 128 47.39 -1.54 6.23
N ASP A 129 46.31 -2.05 5.62
CA ASP A 129 45.81 -1.64 4.32
C ASP A 129 44.76 -0.50 4.46
#